data_0db31eb125fd41c55ec36fc540c0db9e
#
_entry.id   0db31eb125fd41c55ec36fc540c0db9e
#
_cell.length_a   1.000
_cell.length_b   1.000
_cell.length_c   1.000
_cell.angle_alpha   90.00
_cell.angle_beta   90.00
_cell.angle_gamma   90.00
#
_symmetry.space_group_name_H-M   'P 1'
#
loop_
_entity.id
_entity.type
_entity.pdbx_description
1 polymer ?
#
loop_
_entity_poly.entity_id
_entity_poly.type
_entity_poly.pdbx_seq_one_letter_code
_entity_poly.pdbx_strand_id
1 'polypeptide(L)'
;MNQTLQEGDAGGSEDRPPAPEYPRFAKPQRVAFVQSSWHREVIEECRLAFLAEIEARHITNIDVFEVPGSFEIPLHVQILAKTRRYTAIVAAGLVIDDEYVAETVIKALMDVQLRTEVPVFSAVLTPQQFHETAAHFEFFRKHFATKGVEVAEACANTLLSLERLRGQVAAGIA
;
A
#
# COMPACT_ATOMS: atom_id res chain seq x y z
N MET A 1 -23.79 58.82 -19.40
CA MET A 1 -23.00 57.91 -20.23
C MET A 1 -22.67 56.70 -19.38
N ASN A 2 -23.43 55.61 -19.56
CA ASN A 2 -23.21 54.35 -18.87
C ASN A 2 -22.27 53.49 -19.71
N GLN A 3 -21.15 53.05 -19.11
CA GLN A 3 -20.33 51.97 -19.67
C GLN A 3 -20.59 50.71 -18.87
N THR A 4 -21.26 49.79 -19.52
CA THR A 4 -21.50 48.42 -19.06
C THR A 4 -20.22 47.64 -19.26
N LEU A 5 -19.63 47.14 -18.15
CA LEU A 5 -18.54 46.17 -18.20
C LEU A 5 -19.12 44.80 -18.50
N GLN A 6 -18.74 44.20 -19.60
CA GLN A 6 -19.04 42.81 -19.95
C GLN A 6 -18.16 41.90 -19.11
N GLU A 7 -18.80 41.06 -18.29
CA GLU A 7 -18.15 39.91 -17.67
C GLU A 7 -17.83 38.88 -18.74
N GLY A 8 -16.54 38.61 -18.92
CA GLY A 8 -16.07 37.55 -19.77
C GLY A 8 -16.24 36.20 -19.04
N ASP A 9 -17.12 35.38 -19.58
CA ASP A 9 -17.29 33.98 -19.24
C ASP A 9 -16.01 33.21 -19.59
N ALA A 10 -15.26 32.85 -18.57
CA ALA A 10 -14.12 31.93 -18.69
C ALA A 10 -14.58 30.51 -18.36
N GLY A 11 -15.39 29.94 -19.24
CA GLY A 11 -15.73 28.53 -19.25
C GLY A 11 -14.58 27.66 -19.78
N GLY A 12 -13.57 27.44 -18.97
CA GLY A 12 -12.57 26.40 -19.18
C GLY A 12 -12.98 25.14 -18.42
N SER A 13 -13.84 24.31 -19.00
CA SER A 13 -13.97 22.93 -18.55
C SER A 13 -12.67 22.22 -18.91
N GLU A 14 -11.77 22.10 -17.94
CA GLU A 14 -10.58 21.29 -18.05
C GLU A 14 -10.99 19.88 -18.45
N ASP A 15 -10.53 19.45 -19.60
CA ASP A 15 -10.67 18.12 -20.18
C ASP A 15 -9.80 17.14 -19.35
N ARG A 16 -10.24 16.91 -18.11
CA ARG A 16 -9.60 15.95 -17.22
C ARG A 16 -9.91 14.56 -17.75
N PRO A 17 -8.92 13.76 -18.12
CA PRO A 17 -9.18 12.42 -18.58
C PRO A 17 -10.02 11.67 -17.53
N PRO A 18 -10.98 10.85 -17.95
CA PRO A 18 -11.80 10.07 -17.03
C PRO A 18 -10.91 9.23 -16.12
N ALA A 19 -11.28 9.13 -14.84
CA ALA A 19 -10.57 8.30 -13.89
C ALA A 19 -10.48 6.86 -14.42
N PRO A 20 -9.35 6.18 -14.24
CA PRO A 20 -9.20 4.80 -14.70
C PRO A 20 -10.28 3.92 -14.06
N GLU A 21 -10.95 3.13 -14.88
CA GLU A 21 -11.94 2.17 -14.39
C GLU A 21 -11.23 0.86 -14.01
N TYR A 22 -11.24 0.54 -12.72
CA TYR A 22 -10.63 -0.67 -12.20
C TYR A 22 -11.62 -1.83 -12.11
N PRO A 23 -11.16 -3.10 -12.28
CA PRO A 23 -11.99 -4.28 -12.09
C PRO A 23 -12.56 -4.37 -10.69
N ARG A 24 -13.78 -4.88 -10.57
CA ARG A 24 -14.44 -5.12 -9.28
C ARG A 24 -14.21 -6.54 -8.81
N PHE A 25 -14.18 -6.71 -7.50
CA PHE A 25 -14.07 -8.01 -6.83
C PHE A 25 -15.45 -8.68 -6.76
N ALA A 26 -15.49 -10.01 -6.91
CA ALA A 26 -16.70 -10.80 -6.72
C ALA A 26 -17.09 -10.88 -5.23
N LYS A 27 -16.10 -10.78 -4.31
CA LYS A 27 -16.30 -10.77 -2.87
C LYS A 27 -15.64 -9.56 -2.24
N PRO A 28 -16.19 -9.01 -1.13
CA PRO A 28 -15.54 -7.94 -0.39
C PRO A 28 -14.12 -8.35 0.06
N GLN A 29 -13.18 -7.43 -0.13
CA GLN A 29 -11.80 -7.60 0.34
C GLN A 29 -11.61 -6.85 1.65
N ARG A 30 -10.76 -7.39 2.54
CA ARG A 30 -10.33 -6.72 3.76
C ARG A 30 -8.83 -6.81 3.87
N VAL A 31 -8.17 -5.67 4.01
CA VAL A 31 -6.70 -5.57 4.03
C VAL A 31 -6.24 -5.00 5.36
N ALA A 32 -5.20 -5.59 5.95
CA ALA A 32 -4.49 -4.99 7.07
C ALA A 32 -3.27 -4.22 6.55
N PHE A 33 -3.04 -3.03 7.09
CA PHE A 33 -1.84 -2.24 6.84
C PHE A 33 -1.06 -2.13 8.15
N VAL A 34 0.11 -2.78 8.23
CA VAL A 34 0.98 -2.83 9.41
C VAL A 34 2.18 -1.94 9.17
N GLN A 35 2.35 -0.90 9.99
CA GLN A 35 3.45 0.05 9.84
C GLN A 35 4.30 0.16 11.09
N SER A 36 5.61 0.45 10.92
CA SER A 36 6.45 0.83 12.05
C SER A 36 6.24 2.29 12.45
N SER A 37 6.38 2.59 13.75
CA SER A 37 6.28 3.97 14.28
C SER A 37 7.59 4.74 14.16
N TRP A 38 8.73 4.07 14.04
CA TRP A 38 9.99 4.73 13.77
C TRP A 38 9.99 5.35 12.37
N HIS A 39 10.41 6.60 12.26
CA HIS A 39 10.35 7.40 11.03
C HIS A 39 8.93 7.55 10.48
N ARG A 40 7.99 7.74 11.38
CA ARG A 40 6.56 7.84 11.08
C ARG A 40 6.25 8.85 9.99
N GLU A 41 6.90 10.02 10.00
CA GLU A 41 6.70 11.10 9.04
C GLU A 41 6.99 10.71 7.58
N VAL A 42 7.84 9.69 7.39
CA VAL A 42 8.15 9.14 6.06
C VAL A 42 7.17 8.03 5.70
N ILE A 43 6.91 7.12 6.63
CA ILE A 43 6.03 5.95 6.42
C ILE A 43 4.57 6.38 6.24
N GLU A 44 4.16 7.47 6.89
CA GLU A 44 2.82 8.05 6.75
C GLU A 44 2.47 8.39 5.29
N GLU A 45 3.44 8.88 4.52
CA GLU A 45 3.24 9.16 3.08
C GLU A 45 2.90 7.89 2.30
N CYS A 46 3.55 6.77 2.63
CA CYS A 46 3.21 5.46 2.05
C CYS A 46 1.78 5.06 2.40
N ARG A 47 1.40 5.20 3.65
CA ARG A 47 0.05 4.84 4.12
C ARG A 47 -1.03 5.69 3.43
N LEU A 48 -0.85 7.00 3.39
CA LEU A 48 -1.82 7.90 2.77
C LEU A 48 -1.99 7.62 1.27
N ALA A 49 -0.87 7.44 0.55
CA ALA A 49 -0.89 7.11 -0.87
C ALA A 49 -1.53 5.72 -1.12
N PHE A 50 -1.20 4.73 -0.27
CA PHE A 50 -1.82 3.41 -0.33
C PHE A 50 -3.33 3.49 -0.14
N LEU A 51 -3.81 4.20 0.89
CA LEU A 51 -5.25 4.30 1.17
C LEU A 51 -6.01 4.95 0.02
N ALA A 52 -5.46 6.00 -0.58
CA ALA A 52 -6.11 6.67 -1.72
C ALA A 52 -6.19 5.75 -2.94
N GLU A 53 -5.10 5.06 -3.29
CA GLU A 53 -5.04 4.19 -4.47
C GLU A 53 -5.87 2.92 -4.28
N ILE A 54 -5.83 2.30 -3.10
CA ILE A 54 -6.55 1.05 -2.83
C ILE A 54 -8.07 1.26 -2.81
N GLU A 55 -8.52 2.42 -2.32
CA GLU A 55 -9.92 2.82 -2.38
C GLU A 55 -10.40 3.00 -3.83
N ALA A 56 -9.60 3.66 -4.68
CA ALA A 56 -9.90 3.80 -6.10
C ALA A 56 -10.05 2.43 -6.78
N ARG A 57 -9.35 1.40 -6.30
CA ARG A 57 -9.43 0.02 -6.77
C ARG A 57 -10.53 -0.82 -6.11
N HIS A 58 -11.50 -0.18 -5.46
CA HIS A 58 -12.68 -0.80 -4.85
C HIS A 58 -12.40 -1.67 -3.61
N ILE A 59 -11.32 -1.41 -2.89
CA ILE A 59 -11.03 -2.02 -1.60
C ILE A 59 -11.10 -0.92 -0.53
N THR A 60 -12.18 -0.90 0.23
CA THR A 60 -12.49 0.17 1.21
C THR A 60 -12.37 -0.29 2.66
N ASN A 61 -12.25 -1.60 2.90
CA ASN A 61 -12.17 -2.16 4.25
C ASN A 61 -10.70 -2.39 4.64
N ILE A 62 -10.10 -1.36 5.24
CA ILE A 62 -8.69 -1.32 5.61
C ILE A 62 -8.58 -1.11 7.13
N ASP A 63 -7.85 -2.00 7.81
CA ASP A 63 -7.45 -1.81 9.20
C ASP A 63 -5.97 -1.47 9.28
N VAL A 64 -5.63 -0.41 10.01
CA VAL A 64 -4.25 0.05 10.19
C VAL A 64 -3.75 -0.36 11.58
N PHE A 65 -2.55 -0.93 11.61
CA PHE A 65 -1.85 -1.35 12.83
C PHE A 65 -0.48 -0.68 12.88
N GLU A 66 -0.08 -0.27 14.07
CA GLU A 66 1.22 0.34 14.31
C GLU A 66 2.05 -0.52 15.26
N VAL A 67 3.32 -0.72 14.94
CA VAL A 67 4.30 -1.46 15.74
C VAL A 67 5.53 -0.59 15.97
N PRO A 68 6.38 -0.84 17.01
CA PRO A 68 7.51 0.02 17.29
C PRO A 68 8.49 0.16 16.12
N GLY A 69 9.01 -0.93 15.62
CA GLY A 69 10.00 -0.94 14.53
C GLY A 69 9.70 -1.99 13.46
N SER A 70 10.52 -2.01 12.42
CA SER A 70 10.34 -2.96 11.32
C SER A 70 10.55 -4.41 11.77
N PHE A 71 11.36 -4.64 12.81
CA PHE A 71 11.63 -5.97 13.35
C PHE A 71 10.41 -6.64 13.98
N GLU A 72 9.45 -5.85 14.49
CA GLU A 72 8.22 -6.33 15.10
C GLU A 72 7.10 -6.63 14.08
N ILE A 73 7.25 -6.17 12.83
CA ILE A 73 6.24 -6.34 11.78
C ILE A 73 5.91 -7.82 11.49
N PRO A 74 6.89 -8.73 11.30
CA PRO A 74 6.59 -10.11 10.89
C PRO A 74 5.70 -10.86 11.87
N LEU A 75 5.89 -10.70 13.18
CA LEU A 75 5.06 -11.33 14.18
C LEU A 75 3.61 -10.84 14.13
N HIS A 76 3.40 -9.52 14.00
CA HIS A 76 2.07 -8.95 13.88
C HIS A 76 1.37 -9.42 12.59
N VAL A 77 2.09 -9.42 11.47
CA VAL A 77 1.59 -9.93 10.18
C VAL A 77 1.19 -11.40 10.31
N GLN A 78 2.00 -12.23 10.96
CA GLN A 78 1.68 -13.65 11.17
C GLN A 78 0.43 -13.84 12.00
N ILE A 79 0.27 -13.08 13.10
CA ILE A 79 -0.93 -13.17 13.96
C ILE A 79 -2.16 -12.76 13.15
N LEU A 80 -2.12 -11.63 12.43
CA LEU A 80 -3.22 -11.14 11.61
C LEU A 80 -3.58 -12.15 10.50
N ALA A 81 -2.60 -12.71 9.80
CA ALA A 81 -2.82 -13.71 8.76
C ALA A 81 -3.54 -14.97 9.30
N LYS A 82 -3.14 -15.44 10.49
CA LYS A 82 -3.76 -16.61 11.14
C LYS A 82 -5.21 -16.38 11.57
N THR A 83 -5.65 -15.14 11.73
CA THR A 83 -7.06 -14.84 12.05
C THR A 83 -8.01 -15.20 10.90
N ARG A 84 -7.51 -15.34 9.68
CA ARG A 84 -8.32 -15.52 8.45
C ARG A 84 -9.33 -14.40 8.18
N ARG A 85 -9.19 -13.26 8.85
CA ARG A 85 -10.06 -12.08 8.68
C ARG A 85 -9.63 -11.17 7.54
N TYR A 86 -8.37 -11.28 7.12
CA TYR A 86 -7.77 -10.43 6.09
C TYR A 86 -7.50 -11.24 4.83
N THR A 87 -7.82 -10.67 3.68
CA THR A 87 -7.54 -11.24 2.36
C THR A 87 -6.14 -10.90 1.86
N ALA A 88 -5.55 -9.84 2.43
CA ALA A 88 -4.14 -9.46 2.22
C ALA A 88 -3.63 -8.62 3.39
N ILE A 89 -2.31 -8.54 3.52
CA ILE A 89 -1.62 -7.71 4.52
C ILE A 89 -0.51 -6.92 3.84
N VAL A 90 -0.42 -5.64 4.15
CA VAL A 90 0.67 -4.75 3.71
C VAL A 90 1.55 -4.44 4.91
N ALA A 91 2.86 -4.53 4.74
CA ALA A 91 3.88 -4.21 5.73
C ALA A 91 4.69 -3.01 5.27
N ALA A 92 4.71 -1.93 6.05
CA ALA A 92 5.46 -0.72 5.75
C ALA A 92 6.44 -0.39 6.87
N GLY A 93 7.70 -0.14 6.51
CA GLY A 93 8.76 0.17 7.47
C GLY A 93 9.99 0.75 6.80
N LEU A 94 10.82 1.39 7.60
CA LEU A 94 12.09 1.93 7.17
C LEU A 94 13.21 1.33 8.04
N VAL A 95 14.19 0.68 7.41
CA VAL A 95 15.38 0.13 8.05
C VAL A 95 16.59 0.90 7.55
N ILE A 96 17.19 1.72 8.42
CA ILE A 96 18.31 2.57 8.05
C ILE A 96 19.62 1.83 8.32
N ASP A 97 20.49 1.78 7.32
CA ASP A 97 21.88 1.27 7.38
C ASP A 97 22.03 -0.14 7.98
N ASP A 98 20.97 -0.96 7.95
CA ASP A 98 21.00 -2.35 8.43
C ASP A 98 20.32 -3.30 7.41
N GLU A 99 21.07 -3.63 6.37
CA GLU A 99 20.62 -4.57 5.33
C GLU A 99 20.28 -5.95 5.90
N TYR A 100 20.98 -6.36 6.95
CA TYR A 100 20.76 -7.67 7.57
C TYR A 100 19.40 -7.75 8.27
N VAL A 101 19.01 -6.71 8.98
CA VAL A 101 17.69 -6.62 9.61
C VAL A 101 16.60 -6.57 8.52
N ALA A 102 16.78 -5.75 7.49
CA ALA A 102 15.82 -5.65 6.39
C ALA A 102 15.64 -6.99 5.66
N GLU A 103 16.72 -7.68 5.33
CA GLU A 103 16.67 -9.01 4.70
C GLU A 103 15.93 -10.01 5.58
N THR A 104 16.24 -10.02 6.89
CA THR A 104 15.58 -10.91 7.86
C THR A 104 14.08 -10.64 7.94
N VAL A 105 13.67 -9.37 7.99
CA VAL A 105 12.25 -8.98 8.02
C VAL A 105 11.54 -9.44 6.74
N ILE A 106 12.12 -9.18 5.58
CA ILE A 106 11.52 -9.56 4.28
C ILE A 106 11.40 -11.07 4.14
N LYS A 107 12.43 -11.84 4.54
CA LYS A 107 12.37 -13.31 4.55
C LYS A 107 11.26 -13.82 5.47
N ALA A 108 11.13 -13.25 6.66
CA ALA A 108 10.09 -13.63 7.60
C ALA A 108 8.68 -13.32 7.06
N LEU A 109 8.48 -12.19 6.37
CA LEU A 109 7.21 -11.86 5.71
C LEU A 109 6.88 -12.87 4.60
N MET A 110 7.86 -13.28 3.80
CA MET A 110 7.68 -14.30 2.77
C MET A 110 7.30 -15.65 3.39
N ASP A 111 7.93 -16.04 4.48
CA ASP A 111 7.58 -17.27 5.22
C ASP A 111 6.13 -17.24 5.72
N VAL A 112 5.69 -16.12 6.27
CA VAL A 112 4.30 -15.96 6.72
C VAL A 112 3.34 -16.11 5.55
N GLN A 113 3.60 -15.43 4.42
CA GLN A 113 2.77 -15.50 3.22
C GLN A 113 2.61 -16.95 2.74
N LEU A 114 3.71 -17.68 2.58
CA LEU A 114 3.67 -19.04 2.06
C LEU A 114 3.03 -20.04 3.03
N ARG A 115 3.23 -19.87 4.34
CA ARG A 115 2.64 -20.76 5.35
C ARG A 115 1.16 -20.51 5.62
N THR A 116 0.70 -19.27 5.45
CA THR A 116 -0.69 -18.90 5.74
C THR A 116 -1.56 -18.81 4.49
N GLU A 117 -0.93 -18.74 3.32
CA GLU A 117 -1.58 -18.48 2.01
C GLU A 117 -2.35 -17.14 1.98
N VAL A 118 -2.00 -16.23 2.88
CA VAL A 118 -2.47 -14.84 2.87
C VAL A 118 -1.40 -13.98 2.21
N PRO A 119 -1.70 -13.29 1.10
CA PRO A 119 -0.75 -12.42 0.44
C PRO A 119 -0.21 -11.35 1.37
N VAL A 120 1.11 -11.18 1.38
CA VAL A 120 1.81 -10.14 2.15
C VAL A 120 2.61 -9.28 1.19
N PHE A 121 2.36 -7.98 1.23
CA PHE A 121 3.04 -7.00 0.38
C PHE A 121 4.01 -6.18 1.22
N SER A 122 5.23 -6.02 0.75
CA SER A 122 6.28 -5.32 1.48
C SER A 122 6.55 -3.93 0.91
N ALA A 123 6.36 -2.92 1.74
CA ALA A 123 6.91 -1.57 1.61
C ALA A 123 7.95 -1.32 2.73
N VAL A 124 8.68 -2.37 3.12
CA VAL A 124 9.84 -2.26 4.02
C VAL A 124 11.04 -1.90 3.16
N LEU A 125 11.55 -0.69 3.34
CA LEU A 125 12.63 -0.14 2.53
C LEU A 125 13.91 0.02 3.37
N THR A 126 15.05 -0.16 2.70
CA THR A 126 16.38 0.01 3.31
C THR A 126 17.17 1.02 2.49
N PRO A 127 17.10 2.30 2.85
CA PRO A 127 17.94 3.29 2.19
C PRO A 127 19.39 3.07 2.58
N GLN A 128 20.26 3.01 1.58
CA GLN A 128 21.70 3.09 1.77
C GLN A 128 22.10 4.56 1.91
N GLN A 129 23.01 4.85 2.86
CA GLN A 129 23.53 6.20 3.10
C GLN A 129 22.41 7.23 3.44
N PHE A 130 21.52 6.85 4.33
CA PHE A 130 20.54 7.79 4.85
C PHE A 130 21.22 8.84 5.73
N HIS A 131 21.12 10.10 5.37
CA HIS A 131 21.57 11.21 6.20
C HIS A 131 20.36 11.96 6.74
N GLU A 132 20.36 12.29 8.02
CA GLU A 132 19.30 13.06 8.69
C GLU A 132 19.31 14.53 8.24
N THR A 133 19.18 14.77 6.95
CA THR A 133 19.05 16.12 6.36
C THR A 133 17.64 16.33 5.82
N ALA A 134 17.17 17.58 5.84
CA ALA A 134 15.86 17.93 5.31
C ALA A 134 15.65 17.48 3.86
N ALA A 135 16.71 17.56 3.04
CA ALA A 135 16.66 17.13 1.63
C ALA A 135 16.46 15.61 1.49
N HIS A 136 17.11 14.80 2.33
CA HIS A 136 16.92 13.34 2.34
C HIS A 136 15.52 12.96 2.83
N PHE A 137 15.03 13.59 3.90
CA PHE A 137 13.67 13.36 4.37
C PHE A 137 12.63 13.66 3.28
N GLU A 138 12.75 14.77 2.58
CA GLU A 138 11.83 15.14 1.48
C GLU A 138 11.91 14.14 0.31
N PHE A 139 13.11 13.67 -0.04
CA PHE A 139 13.28 12.64 -1.06
C PHE A 139 12.58 11.33 -0.66
N PHE A 140 12.80 10.86 0.59
CA PHE A 140 12.20 9.62 1.06
C PHE A 140 10.69 9.72 1.23
N ARG A 141 10.15 10.86 1.66
CA ARG A 141 8.70 11.09 1.71
C ARG A 141 8.07 10.88 0.33
N LYS A 142 8.63 11.48 -0.71
CA LYS A 142 8.16 11.29 -2.10
C LYS A 142 8.29 9.84 -2.56
N HIS A 143 9.41 9.21 -2.25
CA HIS A 143 9.66 7.81 -2.59
C HIS A 143 8.66 6.88 -1.90
N PHE A 144 8.37 7.10 -0.62
CA PHE A 144 7.39 6.33 0.12
C PHE A 144 5.96 6.56 -0.37
N ALA A 145 5.60 7.76 -0.79
CA ALA A 145 4.32 8.01 -1.46
C ALA A 145 4.19 7.18 -2.75
N THR A 146 5.22 7.16 -3.58
CA THR A 146 5.26 6.30 -4.76
C THR A 146 5.12 4.82 -4.41
N LYS A 147 5.83 4.36 -3.37
CA LYS A 147 5.72 2.97 -2.88
C LYS A 147 4.33 2.63 -2.36
N GLY A 148 3.63 3.58 -1.78
CA GLY A 148 2.24 3.42 -1.35
C GLY A 148 1.32 3.08 -2.52
N VAL A 149 1.44 3.81 -3.63
CA VAL A 149 0.70 3.53 -4.87
C VAL A 149 1.08 2.18 -5.44
N GLU A 150 2.37 1.88 -5.60
CA GLU A 150 2.87 0.62 -6.16
C GLU A 150 2.37 -0.60 -5.36
N VAL A 151 2.40 -0.51 -4.03
CA VAL A 151 1.98 -1.63 -3.18
C VAL A 151 0.45 -1.81 -3.18
N ALA A 152 -0.32 -0.73 -3.33
CA ALA A 152 -1.77 -0.80 -3.51
C ALA A 152 -2.12 -1.48 -4.84
N GLU A 153 -1.43 -1.11 -5.90
CA GLU A 153 -1.58 -1.74 -7.21
C GLU A 153 -1.23 -3.22 -7.18
N ALA A 154 -0.09 -3.59 -6.61
CA ALA A 154 0.32 -4.98 -6.45
C ALA A 154 -0.70 -5.78 -5.63
N CYS A 155 -1.21 -5.19 -4.53
CA CYS A 155 -2.22 -5.80 -3.67
C CYS A 155 -3.50 -6.10 -4.45
N ALA A 156 -4.10 -5.11 -5.11
CA ALA A 156 -5.35 -5.28 -5.85
C ALA A 156 -5.20 -6.28 -7.00
N ASN A 157 -4.13 -6.17 -7.80
CA ASN A 157 -3.89 -7.05 -8.93
C ASN A 157 -3.66 -8.51 -8.49
N THR A 158 -2.93 -8.71 -7.39
CA THR A 158 -2.71 -10.06 -6.84
C THR A 158 -4.01 -10.65 -6.31
N LEU A 159 -4.82 -9.89 -5.59
CA LEU A 159 -6.11 -10.37 -5.09
C LEU A 159 -7.06 -10.77 -6.23
N LEU A 160 -7.13 -10.00 -7.31
CA LEU A 160 -7.90 -10.36 -8.52
C LEU A 160 -7.36 -11.64 -9.17
N SER A 161 -6.05 -11.78 -9.26
CA SER A 161 -5.39 -12.98 -9.80
C SER A 161 -5.70 -14.22 -8.96
N LEU A 162 -5.61 -14.11 -7.62
CA LEU A 162 -5.91 -15.20 -6.69
C LEU A 162 -7.40 -15.59 -6.69
N GLU A 163 -8.29 -14.60 -6.78
CA GLU A 163 -9.73 -14.87 -6.90
C GLU A 163 -10.02 -15.73 -8.14
N ARG A 164 -9.40 -15.38 -9.26
CA ARG A 164 -9.50 -16.10 -10.54
C ARG A 164 -8.91 -17.50 -10.44
N LEU A 165 -7.69 -17.63 -9.91
CA LEU A 165 -7.01 -18.92 -9.74
C LEU A 165 -7.79 -19.88 -8.84
N ARG A 166 -8.25 -19.38 -7.67
CA ARG A 166 -9.04 -20.19 -6.73
C ARG A 166 -10.38 -20.65 -7.34
N GLY A 167 -10.99 -19.78 -8.18
CA GLY A 167 -12.18 -20.17 -8.96
C GLY A 167 -11.89 -21.30 -9.95
N GLN A 168 -10.76 -21.25 -10.64
CA GLN A 168 -10.34 -22.31 -11.57
C GLN A 168 -10.05 -23.63 -10.86
N VAL A 169 -9.33 -23.58 -9.73
CA VAL A 169 -9.06 -24.76 -8.90
C VAL A 169 -10.36 -25.39 -8.40
N ALA A 170 -11.29 -24.58 -7.90
CA ALA A 170 -12.60 -25.06 -7.43
C ALA A 170 -13.45 -25.68 -8.54
N ALA A 171 -13.28 -25.23 -9.77
CA ALA A 171 -13.96 -25.78 -10.95
C ALA A 171 -13.24 -26.99 -11.57
N GLY A 172 -12.08 -27.39 -11.05
CA GLY A 172 -11.28 -28.50 -11.58
C GLY A 172 -10.62 -28.19 -12.93
N ILE A 173 -10.37 -26.92 -13.23
CA ILE A 173 -9.77 -26.45 -14.50
C ILE A 173 -8.25 -26.26 -14.34
N ALA A 174 -7.79 -26.00 -13.12
CA ALA A 174 -6.37 -25.83 -12.79
C ALA A 174 -5.99 -26.74 -11.61
#